data_8b225b7354aae329a27b44bae167c9bf
#
_entry.id   8b225b7354aae329a27b44bae167c9bf
#
_cell.length_a   1.000
_cell.length_b   1.000
_cell.length_c   1.000
_cell.angle_alpha   90.00
_cell.angle_beta   90.00
_cell.angle_gamma   90.00
#
_symmetry.space_group_name_H-M   'P 1'
#
loop_
_entity.id
_entity.type
_entity.pdbx_description
1 polymer ?
#
loop_
_entity_poly.entity_id
_entity_poly.type
_entity_poly.pdbx_seq_one_letter_code
_entity_poly.pdbx_strand_id
1 'polypeptide(L)'
;QLHRAIDDYTDHHPAVCEVVHRLQPEFGRYSGVLLDIYFDYLLASRFESFSGVSLRRYTRTFYLSLLINYRYLPLRFKRFIWHFILTDRLRKYATPNGIRESLNIMVEYHHIDISVDKAIRYLEEHDEELFAVFQPFFIELQRFCTEYRHNYKSQF
;
A
#
# COMPACT_ATOMS: atom_id res chain seq x y z
N GLN A 1 9.27 15.10 4.81
CA GLN A 1 10.24 15.16 3.70
C GLN A 1 10.40 13.81 3.02
N LEU A 2 10.73 12.72 3.74
CA LEU A 2 10.88 11.38 3.15
C LEU A 2 9.59 10.91 2.44
N HIS A 3 8.42 11.11 3.03
CA HIS A 3 7.13 10.74 2.42
C HIS A 3 6.97 11.35 1.02
N ARG A 4 7.19 12.67 0.88
CA ARG A 4 7.10 13.34 -0.42
C ARG A 4 8.12 12.81 -1.43
N ALA A 5 9.32 12.44 -0.96
CA ALA A 5 10.34 11.86 -1.83
C ALA A 5 9.95 10.44 -2.30
N ILE A 6 9.27 9.67 -1.45
CA ILE A 6 8.70 8.36 -1.80
C ILE A 6 7.59 8.53 -2.84
N ASP A 7 6.65 9.45 -2.61
CA ASP A 7 5.56 9.73 -3.54
C ASP A 7 6.11 10.13 -4.91
N ASP A 8 7.03 11.10 -4.93
CA ASP A 8 7.67 11.59 -6.16
C ASP A 8 8.44 10.49 -6.90
N TYR A 9 9.18 9.67 -6.17
CA TYR A 9 9.89 8.51 -6.75
C TYR A 9 8.93 7.49 -7.36
N THR A 10 7.85 7.18 -6.68
CA THR A 10 6.85 6.22 -7.12
C THR A 10 6.10 6.72 -8.35
N ASP A 11 5.64 7.96 -8.33
CA ASP A 11 4.85 8.57 -9.40
C ASP A 11 5.63 8.68 -10.72
N HIS A 12 6.96 8.81 -10.65
CA HIS A 12 7.83 8.94 -11.81
C HIS A 12 8.57 7.65 -12.18
N HIS A 13 8.36 6.57 -11.45
CA HIS A 13 9.05 5.31 -11.74
C HIS A 13 8.52 4.66 -13.03
N PRO A 14 9.40 4.32 -14.01
CA PRO A 14 8.97 3.82 -15.32
C PRO A 14 8.04 2.62 -15.26
N ALA A 15 8.35 1.64 -14.38
CA ALA A 15 7.52 0.45 -14.23
C ALA A 15 6.13 0.76 -13.64
N VAL A 16 6.03 1.74 -12.73
CA VAL A 16 4.75 2.22 -12.18
C VAL A 16 3.94 2.91 -13.27
N CYS A 17 4.56 3.83 -14.01
CA CYS A 17 3.92 4.55 -15.11
C CYS A 17 3.38 3.58 -16.18
N GLU A 18 4.14 2.54 -16.53
CA GLU A 18 3.73 1.51 -17.49
C GLU A 18 2.46 0.78 -17.04
N VAL A 19 2.40 0.35 -15.77
CA VAL A 19 1.21 -0.34 -15.25
C VAL A 19 0.01 0.61 -15.17
N VAL A 20 0.20 1.87 -14.75
CA VAL A 20 -0.86 2.88 -14.78
C VAL A 20 -1.42 3.04 -16.19
N HIS A 21 -0.55 3.13 -17.21
CA HIS A 21 -1.00 3.20 -18.61
C HIS A 21 -1.80 1.99 -19.05
N ARG A 22 -1.44 0.78 -18.62
CA ARG A 22 -2.20 -0.45 -18.91
C ARG A 22 -3.58 -0.46 -18.24
N LEU A 23 -3.71 0.14 -17.06
CA LEU A 23 -4.98 0.25 -16.34
C LEU A 23 -5.91 1.33 -16.92
N GLN A 24 -5.36 2.37 -17.55
CA GLN A 24 -6.12 3.53 -18.02
C GLN A 24 -7.33 3.20 -18.94
N PRO A 25 -7.24 2.28 -19.90
CA PRO A 25 -8.38 1.95 -20.76
C PRO A 25 -9.60 1.43 -19.98
N GLU A 26 -9.38 0.79 -18.85
CA GLU A 26 -10.43 0.17 -18.04
C GLU A 26 -10.91 1.05 -16.87
N PHE A 27 -9.99 1.79 -16.24
CA PHE A 27 -10.24 2.49 -14.98
C PHE A 27 -10.02 4.00 -15.06
N GLY A 28 -9.58 4.50 -16.22
CA GLY A 28 -9.45 5.93 -16.50
C GLY A 28 -8.57 6.64 -15.47
N ARG A 29 -9.07 7.77 -14.95
CA ARG A 29 -8.36 8.61 -13.96
C ARG A 29 -8.08 7.93 -12.61
N TYR A 30 -8.71 6.80 -12.33
CA TYR A 30 -8.55 6.09 -11.07
C TYR A 30 -7.45 5.01 -11.11
N SER A 31 -6.76 4.86 -12.25
CA SER A 31 -5.73 3.85 -12.47
C SER A 31 -4.57 3.93 -11.47
N GLY A 32 -4.12 5.15 -11.13
CA GLY A 32 -3.06 5.34 -10.13
C GLY A 32 -3.49 4.88 -8.73
N VAL A 33 -4.66 5.34 -8.28
CA VAL A 33 -5.20 4.93 -6.97
C VAL A 33 -5.45 3.42 -6.90
N LEU A 34 -5.89 2.83 -8.00
CA LEU A 34 -6.11 1.39 -8.07
C LEU A 34 -4.80 0.61 -8.01
N LEU A 35 -3.75 1.11 -8.66
CA LEU A 35 -2.42 0.52 -8.61
C LEU A 35 -1.83 0.56 -7.20
N ASP A 36 -2.00 1.67 -6.46
CA ASP A 36 -1.57 1.77 -5.06
C ASP A 36 -2.22 0.67 -4.21
N ILE A 37 -3.52 0.45 -4.39
CA ILE A 37 -4.26 -0.62 -3.68
C ILE A 37 -3.75 -2.01 -4.08
N TYR A 38 -3.43 -2.22 -5.34
CA TYR A 38 -2.86 -3.49 -5.81
C TYR A 38 -1.46 -3.72 -5.24
N PHE A 39 -0.63 -2.69 -5.16
CA PHE A 39 0.69 -2.78 -4.55
C PHE A 39 0.62 -3.04 -3.04
N ASP A 40 -0.33 -2.43 -2.35
CA ASP A 40 -0.60 -2.73 -0.94
C ASP A 40 -0.99 -4.21 -0.73
N TYR A 41 -1.85 -4.74 -1.61
CA TYR A 41 -2.20 -6.16 -1.59
C TYR A 41 -0.99 -7.07 -1.87
N LEU A 42 -0.20 -6.77 -2.90
CA LEU A 42 0.97 -7.57 -3.25
C LEU A 42 2.01 -7.57 -2.13
N LEU A 43 2.23 -6.42 -1.49
CA LEU A 43 3.09 -6.31 -0.33
C LEU A 43 2.55 -7.12 0.85
N ALA A 44 1.27 -6.99 1.17
CA ALA A 44 0.66 -7.64 2.32
C ALA A 44 0.55 -9.16 2.12
N SER A 45 0.14 -9.62 0.94
CA SER A 45 -0.04 -11.04 0.62
C SER A 45 1.29 -11.81 0.58
N ARG A 46 2.37 -11.14 0.17
CA ARG A 46 3.71 -11.72 0.07
C ARG A 46 4.71 -11.14 1.08
N PHE A 47 4.21 -10.55 2.16
CA PHE A 47 5.00 -9.83 3.16
C PHE A 47 6.18 -10.65 3.72
N GLU A 48 5.96 -11.93 3.97
CA GLU A 48 6.98 -12.83 4.53
C GLU A 48 8.18 -13.00 3.61
N SER A 49 7.97 -13.01 2.29
CA SER A 49 9.06 -13.12 1.30
C SER A 49 9.98 -11.90 1.28
N PHE A 50 9.46 -10.71 1.64
CA PHE A 50 10.24 -9.48 1.70
C PHE A 50 10.89 -9.22 3.06
N SER A 51 10.22 -9.62 4.14
CA SER A 51 10.61 -9.25 5.51
C SER A 51 11.24 -10.39 6.31
N GLY A 52 11.08 -11.64 5.84
CA GLY A 52 11.45 -12.86 6.60
C GLY A 52 10.61 -13.08 7.86
N VAL A 53 9.56 -12.29 8.07
CA VAL A 53 8.67 -12.36 9.23
C VAL A 53 7.23 -12.42 8.76
N SER A 54 6.40 -13.30 9.35
CA SER A 54 4.99 -13.37 8.96
C SER A 54 4.28 -12.03 9.21
N LEU A 55 3.39 -11.66 8.29
CA LEU A 55 2.58 -10.43 8.39
C LEU A 55 1.84 -10.38 9.74
N ARG A 56 1.32 -11.50 10.21
CA ARG A 56 0.64 -11.61 11.50
C ARG A 56 1.51 -11.21 12.69
N ARG A 57 2.79 -11.63 12.69
CA ARG A 57 3.75 -11.27 13.74
C ARG A 57 4.11 -9.80 13.67
N TYR A 58 4.33 -9.30 12.46
CA TYR A 58 4.62 -7.88 12.23
C TYR A 58 3.46 -6.98 12.68
N THR A 59 2.24 -7.23 12.24
CA THR A 59 1.05 -6.43 12.59
C THR A 59 0.81 -6.43 14.10
N ARG A 60 0.96 -7.58 14.76
CA ARG A 60 0.84 -7.67 16.22
C ARG A 60 1.86 -6.81 16.94
N THR A 61 3.12 -6.85 16.52
CA THR A 61 4.20 -6.02 17.10
C THR A 61 3.94 -4.54 16.82
N PHE A 62 3.51 -4.21 15.61
CA PHE A 62 3.16 -2.85 15.20
C PHE A 62 2.00 -2.28 16.04
N TYR A 63 0.92 -3.05 16.22
CA TYR A 63 -0.20 -2.63 17.04
C TYR A 63 0.17 -2.45 18.51
N LEU A 64 0.99 -3.34 19.07
CA LEU A 64 1.52 -3.18 20.42
C LEU A 64 2.36 -1.90 20.54
N SER A 65 3.20 -1.59 19.58
CA SER A 65 3.97 -0.35 19.54
C SER A 65 3.07 0.89 19.50
N LEU A 66 1.99 0.87 18.72
CA LEU A 66 1.00 1.96 18.70
C LEU A 66 0.31 2.13 20.05
N LEU A 67 -0.04 1.04 20.73
CA LEU A 67 -0.68 1.08 22.06
C LEU A 67 0.26 1.64 23.13
N ILE A 68 1.54 1.21 23.14
CA ILE A 68 2.54 1.70 24.09
C ILE A 68 2.79 3.20 23.89
N ASN A 69 2.82 3.66 22.64
CA ASN A 69 3.07 5.04 22.27
C ASN A 69 1.79 5.90 22.14
N TYR A 70 0.64 5.36 22.50
CA TYR A 70 -0.68 6.00 22.31
C TYR A 70 -0.76 7.41 22.89
N ARG A 71 -0.13 7.66 24.04
CA ARG A 71 -0.13 8.99 24.68
C ARG A 71 0.57 10.08 23.85
N TYR A 72 1.54 9.71 23.03
CA TYR A 72 2.31 10.64 22.18
C TYR A 72 1.66 10.90 20.82
N LEU A 73 0.59 10.21 20.48
CA LEU A 73 -0.08 10.32 19.19
C LEU A 73 -0.99 11.56 19.15
N PRO A 74 -1.03 12.28 18.02
CA PRO A 74 -1.96 13.37 17.80
C PRO A 74 -3.43 12.93 17.95
N LEU A 75 -4.30 13.82 18.46
CA LEU A 75 -5.72 13.51 18.71
C LEU A 75 -6.47 12.99 17.47
N ARG A 76 -6.13 13.49 16.27
CA ARG A 76 -6.71 13.00 15.01
C ARG A 76 -6.39 11.54 14.76
N PHE A 77 -5.16 11.11 15.06
CA PHE A 77 -4.73 9.73 14.93
C PHE A 77 -5.35 8.80 15.97
N LYS A 78 -5.60 9.28 17.19
CA LYS A 78 -6.17 8.47 18.28
C LYS A 78 -7.53 7.88 17.93
N ARG A 79 -8.39 8.63 17.24
CA ARG A 79 -9.69 8.12 16.77
C ARG A 79 -9.57 7.07 15.67
N PHE A 80 -8.63 7.29 14.74
CA PHE A 80 -8.39 6.40 13.62
C PHE A 80 -7.73 5.09 14.05
N ILE A 81 -6.77 5.13 14.98
CA ILE A 81 -5.99 3.96 15.41
C ILE A 81 -6.85 2.86 16.02
N TRP A 82 -7.81 3.18 16.84
CA TRP A 82 -8.71 2.16 17.40
C TRP A 82 -9.48 1.42 16.32
N HIS A 83 -10.02 2.14 15.37
CA HIS A 83 -10.69 1.51 14.23
C HIS A 83 -9.72 0.66 13.39
N PHE A 84 -8.51 1.18 13.13
CA PHE A 84 -7.48 0.50 12.37
C PHE A 84 -6.99 -0.80 13.02
N ILE A 85 -6.79 -0.79 14.35
CA ILE A 85 -6.39 -1.98 15.13
C ILE A 85 -7.53 -2.99 15.21
N LEU A 86 -8.75 -2.55 15.54
CA LEU A 86 -9.91 -3.42 15.70
C LEU A 86 -10.33 -4.10 14.40
N THR A 87 -10.15 -3.43 13.27
CA THR A 87 -10.49 -3.99 11.95
C THR A 87 -9.36 -4.82 11.34
N ASP A 88 -8.18 -4.87 11.98
CA ASP A 88 -6.98 -5.58 11.48
C ASP A 88 -6.71 -5.30 9.98
N ARG A 89 -6.81 -4.05 9.60
CA ARG A 89 -6.78 -3.62 8.19
C ARG A 89 -5.53 -4.07 7.45
N LEU A 90 -4.36 -4.05 8.10
CA LEU A 90 -3.12 -4.51 7.48
C LEU A 90 -3.21 -5.98 7.01
N ARG A 91 -3.90 -6.84 7.78
CA ARG A 91 -4.09 -8.24 7.36
C ARG A 91 -5.19 -8.41 6.32
N LYS A 92 -6.21 -7.55 6.35
CA LYS A 92 -7.26 -7.56 5.33
C LYS A 92 -6.71 -7.28 3.93
N TYR A 93 -5.75 -6.37 3.81
CA TYR A 93 -5.08 -6.10 2.53
C TYR A 93 -4.36 -7.32 1.93
N ALA A 94 -4.06 -8.34 2.71
CA ALA A 94 -3.44 -9.58 2.21
C ALA A 94 -4.42 -10.50 1.46
N THR A 95 -5.69 -10.13 1.33
CA THR A 95 -6.72 -10.95 0.68
C THR A 95 -7.54 -10.17 -0.34
N PRO A 96 -7.97 -10.78 -1.46
CA PRO A 96 -8.85 -10.12 -2.43
C PRO A 96 -10.15 -9.60 -1.81
N ASN A 97 -10.71 -10.32 -0.83
CA ASN A 97 -11.92 -9.88 -0.12
C ASN A 97 -11.68 -8.59 0.69
N GLY A 98 -10.53 -8.43 1.32
CA GLY A 98 -10.18 -7.21 2.04
C GLY A 98 -9.94 -6.03 1.11
N ILE A 99 -9.39 -6.28 -0.08
CA ILE A 99 -9.30 -5.27 -1.14
C ILE A 99 -10.69 -4.88 -1.64
N ARG A 100 -11.58 -5.85 -1.83
CA ARG A 100 -12.98 -5.59 -2.20
C ARG A 100 -13.69 -4.69 -1.17
N GLU A 101 -13.54 -4.97 0.13
CA GLU A 101 -14.07 -4.09 1.18
C GLU A 101 -13.52 -2.66 1.08
N SER A 102 -12.21 -2.52 0.85
CA SER A 102 -11.56 -1.21 0.74
C SER A 102 -12.04 -0.44 -0.48
N LEU A 103 -12.18 -1.09 -1.61
CA LEU A 103 -12.72 -0.49 -2.84
C LEU A 103 -14.18 -0.09 -2.68
N ASN A 104 -15.02 -0.92 -2.05
CA ASN A 104 -16.42 -0.58 -1.79
C ASN A 104 -16.54 0.68 -0.92
N ILE A 105 -15.71 0.79 0.13
CA ILE A 105 -15.66 1.98 0.98
C ILE A 105 -15.27 3.21 0.14
N MET A 106 -14.27 3.10 -0.74
CA MET A 106 -13.85 4.22 -1.59
C MET A 106 -14.93 4.64 -2.58
N VAL A 107 -15.61 3.69 -3.21
CA VAL A 107 -16.75 3.97 -4.11
C VAL A 107 -17.87 4.69 -3.36
N GLU A 108 -18.23 4.19 -2.17
CA GLU A 108 -19.35 4.72 -1.37
C GLU A 108 -19.05 6.11 -0.78
N TYR A 109 -17.86 6.30 -0.17
CA TYR A 109 -17.55 7.53 0.56
C TYR A 109 -16.85 8.61 -0.28
N HIS A 110 -16.11 8.22 -1.32
CA HIS A 110 -15.37 9.16 -2.18
C HIS A 110 -16.00 9.30 -3.56
N HIS A 111 -17.17 8.68 -3.81
CA HIS A 111 -17.88 8.73 -5.09
C HIS A 111 -16.99 8.39 -6.29
N ILE A 112 -16.14 7.39 -6.13
CA ILE A 112 -15.25 6.90 -7.17
C ILE A 112 -16.07 6.03 -8.12
N ASP A 113 -16.12 6.41 -9.39
CA ASP A 113 -16.87 5.69 -10.42
C ASP A 113 -16.02 4.58 -11.04
N ILE A 114 -15.86 3.47 -10.30
CA ILE A 114 -15.24 2.24 -10.78
C ILE A 114 -16.09 1.02 -10.43
N SER A 115 -16.05 0.01 -11.28
CA SER A 115 -16.63 -1.29 -10.98
C SER A 115 -15.68 -2.10 -10.09
N VAL A 116 -16.06 -2.30 -8.82
CA VAL A 116 -15.28 -3.07 -7.85
C VAL A 116 -15.06 -4.51 -8.33
N ASP A 117 -16.09 -5.15 -8.91
CA ASP A 117 -15.97 -6.51 -9.45
C ASP A 117 -14.96 -6.60 -10.59
N LYS A 118 -14.93 -5.58 -11.46
CA LYS A 118 -13.96 -5.50 -12.55
C LYS A 118 -12.54 -5.32 -12.01
N ALA A 119 -12.37 -4.46 -11.00
CA ALA A 119 -11.07 -4.22 -10.36
C ALA A 119 -10.52 -5.47 -9.66
N ILE A 120 -11.37 -6.21 -8.94
CA ILE A 120 -10.96 -7.46 -8.29
C ILE A 120 -10.62 -8.54 -9.32
N ARG A 121 -11.43 -8.68 -10.37
CA ARG A 121 -11.14 -9.64 -11.45
C ARG A 121 -9.80 -9.32 -12.12
N TYR A 122 -9.54 -8.06 -12.43
CA TYR A 122 -8.28 -7.64 -13.01
C TYR A 122 -7.09 -8.02 -12.09
N LEU A 123 -7.20 -7.77 -10.79
CA LEU A 123 -6.18 -8.14 -9.82
C LEU A 123 -5.92 -9.66 -9.83
N GLU A 124 -6.99 -10.47 -9.79
CA GLU A 124 -6.87 -11.92 -9.75
C GLU A 124 -6.29 -12.50 -11.06
N GLU A 125 -6.67 -11.96 -12.20
CA GLU A 125 -6.19 -12.40 -13.52
C GLU A 125 -4.72 -11.99 -13.79
N HIS A 126 -4.25 -10.87 -13.22
CA HIS A 126 -2.92 -10.32 -13.47
C HIS A 126 -2.01 -10.33 -12.24
N ASP A 127 -2.34 -11.08 -11.18
CA ASP A 127 -1.62 -11.07 -9.90
C ASP A 127 -0.11 -11.32 -10.06
N GLU A 128 0.28 -12.37 -10.79
CA GLU A 128 1.69 -12.70 -11.00
C GLU A 128 2.41 -11.69 -11.88
N GLU A 129 1.72 -11.13 -12.86
CA GLU A 129 2.27 -10.11 -13.75
C GLU A 129 2.51 -8.79 -13.00
N LEU A 130 1.55 -8.37 -12.20
CA LEU A 130 1.67 -7.22 -11.31
C LEU A 130 2.78 -7.42 -10.28
N PHE A 131 2.90 -8.63 -9.75
CA PHE A 131 3.96 -8.95 -8.80
C PHE A 131 5.35 -8.93 -9.45
N ALA A 132 5.49 -9.41 -10.67
CA ALA A 132 6.75 -9.36 -11.42
C ALA A 132 7.25 -7.91 -11.65
N VAL A 133 6.33 -6.94 -11.74
CA VAL A 133 6.66 -5.51 -11.78
C VAL A 133 6.90 -4.94 -10.39
N PHE A 134 6.06 -5.29 -9.43
CA PHE A 134 6.12 -4.77 -8.07
C PHE A 134 7.41 -5.15 -7.34
N GLN A 135 7.85 -6.39 -7.45
CA GLN A 135 9.01 -6.89 -6.69
C GLN A 135 10.31 -6.10 -6.96
N PRO A 136 10.77 -5.93 -8.20
CA PRO A 136 11.98 -5.13 -8.47
C PRO A 136 11.78 -3.66 -8.08
N PHE A 137 10.64 -3.07 -8.39
CA PHE A 137 10.29 -1.71 -7.97
C PHE A 137 10.41 -1.53 -6.45
N PHE A 138 9.85 -2.46 -5.67
CA PHE A 138 9.88 -2.36 -4.21
C PHE A 138 11.30 -2.47 -3.63
N ILE A 139 12.15 -3.32 -4.22
CA ILE A 139 13.56 -3.42 -3.83
C ILE A 139 14.30 -2.10 -4.14
N GLU A 140 14.06 -1.49 -5.29
CA GLU A 140 14.63 -0.21 -5.66
C GLU A 140 14.15 0.91 -4.73
N LEU A 141 12.86 0.94 -4.40
CA LEU A 141 12.28 1.89 -3.44
C LEU A 141 12.90 1.75 -2.05
N GLN A 142 13.14 0.53 -1.56
CA GLN A 142 13.82 0.29 -0.28
C GLN A 142 15.26 0.83 -0.30
N ARG A 143 15.99 0.64 -1.40
CA ARG A 143 17.33 1.19 -1.59
C ARG A 143 17.31 2.71 -1.58
N PHE A 144 16.42 3.31 -2.37
CA PHE A 144 16.19 4.76 -2.41
C PHE A 144 15.92 5.33 -1.01
N CYS A 145 15.02 4.72 -0.24
CA CYS A 145 14.70 5.15 1.13
C CYS A 145 15.91 5.09 2.06
N THR A 146 16.76 4.07 1.91
CA THR A 146 17.96 3.89 2.73
C THR A 146 19.00 4.96 2.42
N GLU A 147 19.25 5.23 1.14
CA GLU A 147 20.16 6.27 0.68
C GLU A 147 19.69 7.67 1.08
N TYR A 148 18.40 7.95 0.91
CA TYR A 148 17.80 9.22 1.31
C TYR A 148 17.99 9.50 2.81
N ARG A 149 17.77 8.49 3.65
CA ARG A 149 17.96 8.60 5.11
C ARG A 149 19.42 8.79 5.50
N HIS A 150 20.34 8.17 4.80
CA HIS A 150 21.78 8.32 5.03
C HIS A 150 22.24 9.74 4.69
N ASN A 151 21.87 10.23 3.51
CA ASN A 151 22.20 11.57 3.04
C ASN A 151 21.61 12.67 3.94
N TYR A 152 20.38 12.46 4.45
CA TYR A 152 19.74 13.39 5.37
C TYR A 152 20.46 13.47 6.73
N LYS A 153 20.95 12.33 7.27
CA LYS A 153 21.71 12.30 8.54
C LYS A 153 23.11 12.92 8.41
N SER A 154 23.68 12.94 7.21
CA SER A 154 25.02 13.51 6.96
C SER A 154 25.02 15.03 6.81
N GLN A 155 23.83 15.66 6.79
CA GLN A 155 23.66 17.11 6.68
C GLN A 155 23.48 17.83 8.03
N PHE A 156 23.44 17.06 9.11
CA PHE A 156 23.34 17.54 10.51
C PHE A 156 24.38 16.88 11.40
#